data_f696d95e4afaf48c3c9b44a9e248981d
#
_entry.id   f696d95e4afaf48c3c9b44a9e248981d
#
_cell.length_a   1.000
_cell.length_b   1.000
_cell.length_c   1.000
_cell.angle_alpha   90.00
_cell.angle_beta   90.00
_cell.angle_gamma   90.00
#
_symmetry.space_group_name_H-M   'P 1'
#
loop_
_entity.id
_entity.type
_entity.pdbx_description
1 polymer ?
#
loop_
_entity_poly.entity_id
_entity_poly.type
_entity_poly.pdbx_seq_one_letter_code
_entity_poly.pdbx_strand_id
1 'polypeptide(L)'
;MKLKKDLYAYLWRDPYENNCNTYVINGEKTVLIDPGHTRHLEKVFHQMKEDGLSPEKIELVIVTHSHPDHMEAVEAFFDKPVRIAMGQEEERYLLESGKILFDMMRMPLPNLRIDFYLKEGELRLGSQTFHVYQSPGHSPGSL
;
A
#
# COMPACT_ATOMS: atom_id res chain seq x y z
N MET A 1 -4.33 6.57 -13.93
CA MET A 1 -4.87 5.91 -15.17
C MET A 1 -5.91 4.88 -14.78
N LYS A 2 -7.12 5.04 -15.29
CA LYS A 2 -8.21 4.09 -15.08
C LYS A 2 -7.96 2.79 -15.87
N LEU A 3 -7.94 1.64 -15.21
CA LEU A 3 -7.79 0.33 -15.86
C LEU A 3 -9.14 -0.30 -16.23
N LYS A 4 -10.12 -0.21 -15.33
CA LYS A 4 -11.51 -0.67 -15.52
C LYS A 4 -12.40 0.07 -14.52
N LYS A 5 -13.70 -0.25 -14.49
CA LYS A 5 -14.61 0.33 -13.52
C LYS A 5 -14.00 0.22 -12.12
N ASP A 6 -13.93 1.36 -11.43
CA ASP A 6 -13.47 1.50 -10.04
C ASP A 6 -12.02 1.08 -9.75
N LEU A 7 -11.21 0.68 -10.74
CA LEU A 7 -9.80 0.32 -10.58
C LEU A 7 -8.89 1.27 -11.35
N TYR A 8 -7.93 1.84 -10.65
CA TYR A 8 -6.92 2.77 -11.17
C TYR A 8 -5.52 2.27 -10.84
N ALA A 9 -4.57 2.58 -11.72
CA ALA A 9 -3.14 2.33 -11.50
C ALA A 9 -2.35 3.62 -11.73
N TYR A 10 -1.44 3.89 -10.81
CA TYR A 10 -0.47 4.98 -10.86
C TYR A 10 0.91 4.36 -11.01
N LEU A 11 1.30 4.19 -12.27
CA LEU A 11 2.51 3.45 -12.63
C LEU A 11 3.73 4.33 -12.42
N TRP A 12 4.70 3.81 -11.70
CA TRP A 12 6.02 4.42 -11.59
C TRP A 12 6.84 4.09 -12.83
N ARG A 13 7.39 5.12 -13.45
CA ARG A 13 8.09 4.97 -14.75
C ARG A 13 9.50 5.54 -14.75
N ASP A 14 9.95 6.09 -13.62
CA ASP A 14 11.31 6.60 -13.50
C ASP A 14 12.28 5.43 -13.28
N PRO A 15 13.23 5.16 -14.19
CA PRO A 15 14.16 4.04 -14.04
C PRO A 15 15.31 4.34 -13.06
N TYR A 16 15.47 5.60 -12.65
CA TYR A 16 16.56 6.03 -11.78
C TYR A 16 16.16 6.15 -10.31
N GLU A 17 14.87 6.11 -10.05
CA GLU A 17 14.34 6.16 -8.69
C GLU A 17 13.49 4.92 -8.40
N ASN A 18 13.81 4.23 -7.32
CA ASN A 18 13.01 3.09 -6.86
C ASN A 18 11.70 3.59 -6.25
N ASN A 19 10.58 3.09 -6.76
CA ASN A 19 9.25 3.23 -6.17
C ASN A 19 8.31 2.19 -6.79
N CYS A 20 7.22 1.87 -6.10
CA CYS A 20 6.24 0.90 -6.60
C CYS A 20 5.22 1.51 -7.55
N ASN A 21 4.43 0.65 -8.17
CA ASN A 21 3.14 1.03 -8.74
C ASN A 21 2.09 1.05 -7.63
N THR A 22 1.35 2.14 -7.54
CA THR A 22 0.24 2.28 -6.60
C THR A 22 -1.08 1.98 -7.30
N TYR A 23 -1.95 1.22 -6.66
CA TYR A 23 -3.29 0.97 -7.19
C TYR A 23 -4.35 1.58 -6.28
N VAL A 24 -5.46 2.04 -6.87
CA VAL A 24 -6.61 2.54 -6.13
C VAL A 24 -7.88 1.86 -6.63
N ILE A 25 -8.66 1.35 -5.69
CA ILE A 25 -9.99 0.82 -5.94
C ILE A 25 -10.98 1.80 -5.31
N ASN A 26 -11.78 2.46 -6.16
CA ASN A 26 -12.72 3.51 -5.77
C ASN A 26 -14.16 3.01 -5.95
N GLY A 27 -14.60 2.13 -5.06
CA GLY A 27 -15.97 1.65 -5.00
C GLY A 27 -16.77 2.30 -3.86
N GLU A 28 -17.49 1.51 -3.09
CA GLU A 28 -18.16 1.99 -1.88
C GLU A 28 -17.15 2.51 -0.85
N LYS A 29 -16.03 1.79 -0.74
CA LYS A 29 -14.85 2.20 0.02
C LYS A 29 -13.70 2.51 -0.93
N THR A 30 -12.94 3.54 -0.62
CA THR A 30 -11.71 3.86 -1.37
C THR A 30 -10.52 3.17 -0.71
N VAL A 31 -9.89 2.28 -1.46
CA VAL A 31 -8.75 1.48 -1.02
C VAL A 31 -7.52 1.86 -1.83
N LEU A 32 -6.42 2.21 -1.17
CA LEU A 32 -5.13 2.40 -1.79
C LEU A 32 -4.24 1.19 -1.49
N ILE A 33 -3.58 0.66 -2.50
CA ILE A 33 -2.67 -0.48 -2.39
C ILE A 33 -1.26 0.01 -2.70
N ASP A 34 -0.35 -0.22 -1.78
CA ASP A 34 1.06 0.15 -1.82
C ASP A 34 1.27 1.66 -2.00
N PRO A 35 1.40 2.42 -0.91
CA PRO A 35 1.55 3.87 -0.95
C PRO A 35 2.90 4.34 -1.52
N GLY A 36 3.90 3.46 -1.60
CA GLY A 36 5.23 3.82 -2.08
C GLY A 36 6.06 4.62 -1.09
N HIS A 37 6.92 5.47 -1.61
CA HIS A 37 7.71 6.41 -0.81
C HIS A 37 6.96 7.71 -0.57
N THR A 38 7.13 8.27 0.64
CA THR A 38 6.54 9.55 1.07
C THR A 38 6.85 10.68 0.08
N ARG A 39 8.09 10.76 -0.40
CA ARG A 39 8.52 11.77 -1.38
C ARG A 39 7.77 11.72 -2.72
N HIS A 40 7.12 10.60 -3.03
CA HIS A 40 6.38 10.39 -4.29
C HIS A 40 4.85 10.36 -4.11
N LEU A 41 4.37 10.31 -2.87
CA LEU A 41 2.96 10.17 -2.55
C LEU A 41 2.11 11.35 -3.09
N GLU A 42 2.63 12.58 -3.01
CA GLU A 42 1.95 13.76 -3.56
C GLU A 42 1.74 13.67 -5.07
N LYS A 43 2.66 13.06 -5.82
CA LYS A 43 2.50 12.82 -7.25
C LYS A 43 1.35 11.83 -7.51
N VAL A 44 1.23 10.78 -6.69
CA VAL A 44 0.10 9.83 -6.77
C VAL A 44 -1.21 10.56 -6.46
N PHE A 45 -1.26 11.38 -5.42
CA PHE A 45 -2.46 12.15 -5.06
C PHE A 45 -2.85 13.15 -6.13
N HIS A 46 -1.88 13.80 -6.78
CA HIS A 46 -2.15 14.69 -7.92
C HIS A 46 -2.80 13.93 -9.07
N GLN A 47 -2.24 12.78 -9.47
CA GLN A 47 -2.80 11.94 -10.52
C GLN A 47 -4.18 11.37 -10.15
N MET A 48 -4.43 11.05 -8.87
CA MET A 48 -5.77 10.68 -8.40
C MET A 48 -6.78 11.80 -8.66
N LYS A 49 -6.42 13.06 -8.34
CA LYS A 49 -7.28 14.22 -8.57
C LYS A 49 -7.55 14.45 -10.04
N GLU A 50 -6.56 14.26 -10.91
CA GLU A 50 -6.74 14.32 -12.37
C GLU A 50 -7.72 13.26 -12.90
N ASP A 51 -7.75 12.07 -12.27
CA ASP A 51 -8.71 10.99 -12.56
C ASP A 51 -10.08 11.21 -11.87
N GLY A 52 -10.28 12.35 -11.20
CA GLY A 52 -11.54 12.68 -10.48
C GLY A 52 -11.71 12.00 -9.13
N LEU A 53 -10.62 11.44 -8.58
CA LEU A 53 -10.60 10.80 -7.27
C LEU A 53 -10.16 11.80 -6.18
N SER A 54 -10.62 11.58 -4.95
CA SER A 54 -10.24 12.39 -3.79
C SER A 54 -9.34 11.56 -2.86
N PRO A 55 -8.05 11.89 -2.71
CA PRO A 55 -7.17 11.22 -1.76
C PRO A 55 -7.69 11.24 -0.32
N GLU A 56 -8.46 12.28 0.03
CA GLU A 56 -9.06 12.45 1.35
C GLU A 56 -10.16 11.42 1.65
N LYS A 57 -10.64 10.71 0.63
CA LYS A 57 -11.62 9.63 0.75
C LYS A 57 -11.02 8.25 0.92
N ILE A 58 -9.69 8.14 0.93
CA ILE A 58 -9.03 6.87 1.24
C ILE A 58 -9.44 6.43 2.65
N GLU A 59 -9.97 5.23 2.78
CA GLU A 59 -10.42 4.64 4.05
C GLU A 59 -9.57 3.44 4.47
N LEU A 60 -8.86 2.85 3.51
CA LEU A 60 -7.98 1.70 3.76
C LEU A 60 -6.72 1.82 2.91
N VAL A 61 -5.57 1.60 3.53
CA VAL A 61 -4.29 1.33 2.87
C VAL A 61 -3.96 -0.14 3.05
N ILE A 62 -3.71 -0.83 1.95
CA ILE A 62 -3.20 -2.21 1.94
C ILE A 62 -1.73 -2.16 1.54
N VAL A 63 -0.90 -2.82 2.33
CA VAL A 63 0.51 -3.06 2.01
C VAL A 63 0.65 -4.52 1.59
N THR A 64 1.06 -4.74 0.33
CA THR A 64 1.22 -6.09 -0.20
C THR A 64 2.43 -6.80 0.39
N HIS A 65 3.51 -6.06 0.61
CA HIS A 65 4.72 -6.54 1.29
C HIS A 65 5.56 -5.38 1.82
N SER A 66 6.52 -5.68 2.67
CA SER A 66 7.22 -4.72 3.53
C SER A 66 8.46 -4.06 2.93
N HIS A 67 8.69 -4.15 1.63
CA HIS A 67 9.80 -3.45 1.02
C HIS A 67 9.60 -1.92 1.07
N PRO A 68 10.68 -1.14 1.25
CA PRO A 68 10.58 0.31 1.46
C PRO A 68 9.78 1.03 0.37
N ASP A 69 9.97 0.67 -0.88
CA ASP A 69 9.30 1.26 -2.04
C ASP A 69 7.79 0.94 -2.13
N HIS A 70 7.27 0.07 -1.27
CA HIS A 70 5.86 -0.25 -1.17
C HIS A 70 5.19 0.36 0.06
N MET A 71 5.91 0.50 1.18
CA MET A 71 5.29 0.80 2.46
C MET A 71 5.81 2.05 3.19
N GLU A 72 6.92 2.65 2.78
CA GLU A 72 7.55 3.72 3.55
C GLU A 72 6.61 4.90 3.82
N ALA A 73 5.67 5.17 2.92
CA ALA A 73 4.70 6.26 3.07
C ALA A 73 3.51 5.96 4.00
N VAL A 74 3.47 4.83 4.71
CA VAL A 74 2.31 4.47 5.56
C VAL A 74 2.04 5.49 6.67
N GLU A 75 3.09 6.13 7.22
CA GLU A 75 2.94 7.14 8.28
C GLU A 75 2.13 8.36 7.84
N ALA A 76 2.11 8.69 6.54
CA ALA A 76 1.33 9.81 6.01
C ALA A 76 -0.19 9.66 6.21
N PHE A 77 -0.63 8.47 6.63
CA PHE A 77 -2.04 8.16 6.89
C PHE A 77 -2.41 8.08 8.38
N PHE A 78 -1.45 8.24 9.29
CA PHE A 78 -1.69 8.00 10.72
C PHE A 78 -2.62 9.03 11.38
N ASP A 79 -2.54 10.29 10.94
CA ASP A 79 -3.38 11.37 11.45
C ASP A 79 -4.74 11.47 10.74
N LYS A 80 -5.06 10.45 9.91
CA LYS A 80 -6.30 10.40 9.13
C LYS A 80 -7.16 9.22 9.61
N PRO A 81 -8.48 9.23 9.38
CA PRO A 81 -9.35 8.11 9.68
C PRO A 81 -9.19 6.97 8.66
N VAL A 82 -7.95 6.62 8.37
CA VAL A 82 -7.54 5.59 7.41
C VAL A 82 -7.04 4.38 8.19
N ARG A 83 -7.56 3.20 7.88
CA ARG A 83 -7.03 1.95 8.41
C ARG A 83 -5.88 1.44 7.55
N ILE A 84 -4.95 0.72 8.16
CA ILE A 84 -3.80 0.11 7.47
C ILE A 84 -3.85 -1.39 7.70
N ALA A 85 -3.68 -2.16 6.63
CA ALA A 85 -3.67 -3.61 6.65
C ALA A 85 -2.50 -4.19 5.87
N MET A 86 -1.95 -5.29 6.37
CA MET A 86 -0.94 -6.11 5.70
C MET A 86 -1.03 -7.56 6.17
N GLY A 87 -0.23 -8.46 5.61
CA GLY A 87 -0.10 -9.82 6.10
C GLY A 87 0.62 -9.86 7.46
N GLN A 88 0.14 -10.70 8.40
CA GLN A 88 0.80 -10.85 9.71
C GLN A 88 2.22 -11.41 9.57
N GLU A 89 2.41 -12.35 8.65
CA GLU A 89 3.72 -12.94 8.35
C GLU A 89 4.69 -11.88 7.82
N GLU A 90 4.18 -10.92 7.04
CA GLU A 90 4.99 -9.85 6.47
C GLU A 90 5.44 -8.84 7.53
N GLU A 91 4.55 -8.49 8.48
CA GLU A 91 4.96 -7.65 9.61
C GLU A 91 6.03 -8.36 10.46
N ARG A 92 5.85 -9.65 10.73
CA ARG A 92 6.85 -10.44 11.47
C ARG A 92 8.19 -10.43 10.75
N TYR A 93 8.20 -10.71 9.45
CA TYR A 93 9.41 -10.65 8.63
C TYR A 93 10.08 -9.28 8.70
N LEU A 94 9.32 -8.21 8.56
CA LEU A 94 9.85 -6.84 8.63
C LEU A 94 10.57 -6.58 9.96
N LEU A 95 9.95 -6.95 11.08
CA LEU A 95 10.50 -6.70 12.42
C LEU A 95 11.71 -7.57 12.74
N GLU A 96 11.76 -8.80 12.25
CA GLU A 96 12.85 -9.74 12.50
C GLU A 96 14.07 -9.49 11.59
N SER A 97 13.86 -9.37 10.29
CA SER A 97 14.95 -9.34 9.30
C SER A 97 14.76 -8.32 8.17
N GLY A 98 13.53 -8.00 7.77
CA GLY A 98 13.24 -7.13 6.63
C GLY A 98 13.70 -5.68 6.80
N LYS A 99 13.82 -5.22 8.05
CA LYS A 99 14.34 -3.88 8.37
C LYS A 99 15.72 -3.58 7.78
N ILE A 100 16.51 -4.60 7.49
CA ILE A 100 17.83 -4.44 6.87
C ILE A 100 17.75 -3.73 5.51
N LEU A 101 16.63 -3.86 4.80
CA LEU A 101 16.43 -3.17 3.52
C LEU A 101 16.32 -1.66 3.71
N PHE A 102 15.66 -1.22 4.80
CA PHE A 102 15.60 0.20 5.17
C PHE A 102 16.99 0.74 5.50
N ASP A 103 17.77 -0.02 6.28
CA ASP A 103 19.15 0.34 6.63
C ASP A 103 20.04 0.44 5.39
N MET A 104 19.94 -0.51 4.47
CA MET A 104 20.70 -0.51 3.19
C MET A 104 20.35 0.71 2.33
N MET A 105 19.09 1.13 2.33
CA MET A 105 18.62 2.31 1.61
C MET A 105 18.83 3.62 2.39
N ARG A 106 19.41 3.54 3.60
CA ARG A 106 19.60 4.68 4.53
C ARG A 106 18.29 5.40 4.85
N MET A 107 17.23 4.64 5.00
CA MET A 107 15.89 5.12 5.31
C MET A 107 15.52 4.69 6.73
N PRO A 108 14.84 5.54 7.50
CA PRO A 108 14.28 5.11 8.77
C PRO A 108 13.18 4.07 8.53
N LEU A 109 13.10 3.07 9.40
CA LEU A 109 11.94 2.20 9.44
C LEU A 109 10.73 3.04 9.88
N PRO A 110 9.63 3.08 9.13
CA PRO A 110 8.43 3.80 9.55
C PRO A 110 7.86 3.21 10.83
N ASN A 111 7.22 4.03 11.64
CA ASN A 111 6.38 3.50 12.71
C ASN A 111 5.31 2.60 12.11
N LEU A 112 5.00 1.50 12.79
CA LEU A 112 3.98 0.57 12.34
C LEU A 112 2.69 0.78 13.14
N ARG A 113 1.60 0.98 12.41
CA ARG A 113 0.24 0.91 12.93
C ARG A 113 -0.56 0.01 11.99
N ILE A 114 -0.65 -1.26 12.33
CA ILE A 114 -1.46 -2.21 11.56
C ILE A 114 -2.80 -2.37 12.30
N ASP A 115 -3.87 -1.91 11.66
CA ASP A 115 -5.21 -1.92 12.25
C ASP A 115 -5.86 -3.31 12.16
N PHE A 116 -5.50 -4.11 11.15
CA PHE A 116 -5.88 -5.52 11.04
C PHE A 116 -5.00 -6.28 10.05
N TYR A 117 -4.92 -7.61 10.22
CA TYR A 117 -4.16 -8.46 9.30
C TYR A 117 -5.03 -9.03 8.20
N LEU A 118 -4.48 -8.99 6.98
CA LEU A 118 -5.03 -9.69 5.83
C LEU A 118 -4.72 -11.18 5.95
N LYS A 119 -5.73 -11.98 5.65
CA LYS A 119 -5.63 -13.45 5.60
C LYS A 119 -6.05 -13.91 4.22
N GLU A 120 -5.50 -15.05 3.79
CA GLU A 120 -5.96 -15.67 2.56
C GLU A 120 -7.47 -15.95 2.61
N GLY A 121 -8.15 -15.63 1.49
CA GLY A 121 -9.59 -15.76 1.37
C GLY A 121 -10.28 -14.44 1.01
N GLU A 122 -11.54 -14.31 1.40
CA GLU A 122 -12.32 -13.11 1.09
C GLU A 122 -12.17 -12.03 2.15
N LEU A 123 -11.91 -10.80 1.68
CA LEU A 123 -12.03 -9.57 2.44
C LEU A 123 -13.23 -8.79 1.90
N ARG A 124 -14.22 -8.52 2.75
CA ARG A 124 -15.40 -7.73 2.39
C ARG A 124 -15.32 -6.34 2.99
N LEU A 125 -15.50 -5.32 2.15
CA LEU A 125 -15.51 -3.90 2.50
C LEU A 125 -16.77 -3.25 1.93
N GLY A 126 -17.84 -3.23 2.72
CA GLY A 126 -19.16 -2.86 2.21
C GLY A 126 -19.63 -3.87 1.16
N SER A 127 -20.01 -3.39 -0.01
CA SER A 127 -20.42 -4.23 -1.16
C SER A 127 -19.25 -4.76 -1.99
N GLN A 128 -18.01 -4.33 -1.69
CA GLN A 128 -16.82 -4.77 -2.42
C GLN A 128 -16.26 -6.06 -1.81
N THR A 129 -15.87 -6.99 -2.68
CA THR A 129 -15.19 -8.23 -2.29
C THR A 129 -13.82 -8.29 -2.93
N PHE A 130 -12.80 -8.51 -2.11
CA PHE A 130 -11.42 -8.76 -2.50
C PHE A 130 -11.09 -10.22 -2.24
N HIS A 131 -10.36 -10.85 -3.13
CA HIS A 131 -9.77 -12.15 -2.88
C HIS A 131 -8.29 -11.97 -2.56
N VAL A 132 -7.91 -12.29 -1.34
CA VAL A 132 -6.53 -12.21 -0.87
C VAL A 132 -5.87 -13.56 -1.07
N TYR A 133 -4.71 -13.56 -1.70
CA TYR A 133 -3.88 -14.74 -1.91
C TYR A 133 -2.51 -14.51 -1.29
N GLN A 134 -2.00 -15.49 -0.57
CA GLN A 134 -0.60 -15.48 -0.16
C GLN A 134 0.28 -15.86 -1.35
N SER A 135 1.30 -15.05 -1.62
CA SER A 135 2.24 -15.24 -2.73
C SER A 135 3.69 -15.13 -2.24
N PRO A 136 4.11 -16.03 -1.31
CA PRO A 136 5.46 -15.98 -0.75
C PRO A 136 6.52 -16.25 -1.82
N GLY A 137 7.68 -15.62 -1.67
CA GLY A 137 8.81 -15.77 -2.59
C GLY A 137 9.64 -14.50 -2.66
N HIS A 138 9.06 -13.40 -3.08
CA HIS A 138 9.71 -12.07 -3.09
C HIS A 138 9.94 -11.56 -1.66
N SER A 139 8.94 -11.70 -0.80
CA SER A 139 9.07 -11.69 0.66
C SER A 139 8.28 -12.86 1.25
N PRO A 140 8.51 -13.26 2.52
CA PRO A 140 7.84 -14.41 3.12
C PRO A 140 6.32 -14.25 3.25
N GLY A 141 5.84 -13.05 3.48
CA GLY A 141 4.42 -12.75 3.72
C GLY A 141 3.75 -11.95 2.60
N SER A 142 4.34 -11.91 1.39
CA SER A 142 3.73 -11.23 0.23
C SER A 142 2.31 -11.70 -0.06
N LEU A 143 1.44 -10.75 -0.48
CA LEU A 143 0.03 -10.97 -0.82
C LEU A 143 -0.24 -10.59 -2.28
#